data_31104c6f1d8cbc89b74617491b681b47
#
_entry.id   31104c6f1d8cbc89b74617491b681b47
#
_cell.length_a   1.000
_cell.length_b   1.000
_cell.length_c   1.000
_cell.angle_alpha   90.00
_cell.angle_beta   90.00
_cell.angle_gamma   90.00
#
_symmetry.space_group_name_H-M   'P 1'
#
loop_
_entity.id
_entity.type
_entity.pdbx_description
1 polymer ?
#
loop_
_entity_poly.entity_id
_entity_poly.type
_entity_poly.pdbx_seq_one_letter_code
_entity_poly.pdbx_strand_id
1 'polypeptide(L)'
;LIIALGTNILCVKYNKLWLVNYIATAISAIVSLFMVGSMTSLSMIILFTLYTLIPFAKLKKNILITTFIIFILFQFFVVFNGRGLENNDLARYLVEDVLHKDLTFTHRTYLWDAALKIIPKSPIWGYGLVEGEWYKAHMSSIAMGPHNFILAVLLNGGIILLIFYSIICGYSINSIRPYFKDTEAKNLIFSTICLWIMALMEMYPYTIMLYPLAIMYNYQNIKAKQ
;
A
#
# COMPACT_ATOMS: atom_id res chain seq x y z
N LEU A 1 10.11 -5.60 2.76
CA LEU A 1 10.78 -4.83 3.81
C LEU A 1 9.80 -4.30 4.87
N ILE A 2 8.76 -3.54 4.53
CA ILE A 2 7.85 -2.94 5.53
C ILE A 2 7.09 -4.00 6.35
N ILE A 3 6.72 -5.13 5.74
CA ILE A 3 6.11 -6.26 6.46
C ILE A 3 7.12 -6.89 7.41
N ALA A 4 8.38 -7.05 6.97
CA ALA A 4 9.44 -7.57 7.84
C ALA A 4 9.68 -6.65 9.04
N LEU A 5 9.66 -5.33 8.85
CA LEU A 5 9.72 -4.37 9.95
C LEU A 5 8.52 -4.50 10.89
N GLY A 6 7.29 -4.63 10.34
CA GLY A 6 6.08 -4.85 11.12
C GLY A 6 6.12 -6.14 11.95
N THR A 7 6.65 -7.23 11.40
CA THR A 7 6.80 -8.49 12.13
C THR A 7 7.94 -8.46 13.14
N ASN A 8 9.09 -7.86 12.80
CA ASN A 8 10.21 -7.74 13.73
C ASN A 8 9.82 -6.96 15.00
N ILE A 9 9.07 -5.86 14.85
CA ILE A 9 8.64 -5.06 16.01
C ILE A 9 7.66 -5.84 16.91
N LEU A 10 6.86 -6.76 16.35
CA LEU A 10 6.01 -7.67 17.14
C LEU A 10 6.87 -8.61 18.01
N CYS A 11 8.01 -9.04 17.50
CA CYS A 11 8.89 -10.00 18.14
C CYS A 11 9.80 -9.38 19.21
N VAL A 12 9.98 -8.05 19.22
CA VAL A 12 10.83 -7.36 20.23
C VAL A 12 10.40 -7.66 21.65
N LYS A 13 9.11 -7.86 21.89
CA LYS A 13 8.57 -8.19 23.20
C LYS A 13 9.08 -9.54 23.76
N TYR A 14 9.39 -10.48 22.86
CA TYR A 14 9.88 -11.81 23.25
C TYR A 14 11.38 -11.84 23.52
N ASN A 15 12.14 -11.12 22.71
CA ASN A 15 13.60 -11.07 22.85
C ASN A 15 14.13 -9.74 22.32
N LYS A 16 14.91 -9.04 23.15
CA LYS A 16 15.54 -7.76 22.79
C LYS A 16 16.46 -7.85 21.55
N LEU A 17 16.94 -9.03 21.20
CA LEU A 17 17.70 -9.25 19.95
C LEU A 17 16.86 -8.90 18.70
N TRP A 18 15.53 -9.01 18.76
CA TRP A 18 14.67 -8.57 17.66
C TRP A 18 14.70 -7.06 17.43
N LEU A 19 15.03 -6.27 18.46
CA LEU A 19 15.25 -4.83 18.30
C LEU A 19 16.47 -4.56 17.42
N VAL A 20 17.55 -5.31 17.62
CA VAL A 20 18.75 -5.21 16.77
C VAL A 20 18.41 -5.58 15.34
N ASN A 21 17.69 -6.68 15.15
CA ASN A 21 17.22 -7.11 13.82
C ASN A 21 16.29 -6.05 13.16
N TYR A 22 15.39 -5.45 13.93
CA TYR A 22 14.54 -4.36 13.46
C TYR A 22 15.37 -3.16 13.00
N ILE A 23 16.32 -2.70 13.79
CA ILE A 23 17.20 -1.56 13.48
C ILE A 23 18.03 -1.88 12.22
N ALA A 24 18.65 -3.05 12.15
CA ALA A 24 19.45 -3.47 11.00
C ALA A 24 18.60 -3.52 9.72
N THR A 25 17.38 -4.09 9.80
CA THR A 25 16.44 -4.14 8.67
C THR A 25 15.99 -2.74 8.24
N ALA A 26 15.72 -1.83 9.20
CA ALA A 26 15.30 -0.47 8.88
C ALA A 26 16.43 0.32 8.18
N ILE A 27 17.66 0.25 8.69
CA ILE A 27 18.81 0.90 8.07
C ILE A 27 19.07 0.34 6.67
N SER A 28 19.11 -0.98 6.52
CA SER A 28 19.32 -1.64 5.22
C SER A 28 18.23 -1.26 4.21
N ALA A 29 16.97 -1.18 4.66
CA ALA A 29 15.85 -0.80 3.83
C ALA A 29 15.97 0.66 3.36
N ILE A 30 16.30 1.59 4.26
CA ILE A 30 16.46 3.01 3.94
C ILE A 30 17.60 3.19 2.91
N VAL A 31 18.76 2.58 3.17
CA VAL A 31 19.92 2.68 2.27
C VAL A 31 19.59 2.09 0.89
N SER A 32 19.03 0.88 0.85
CA SER A 32 18.69 0.21 -0.43
C SER A 32 17.67 1.00 -1.24
N LEU A 33 16.62 1.53 -0.61
CA LEU A 33 15.57 2.29 -1.29
C LEU A 33 16.04 3.66 -1.74
N PHE A 34 16.95 4.28 -0.98
CA PHE A 34 17.62 5.51 -1.40
C PHE A 34 18.45 5.29 -2.66
N MET A 35 19.25 4.20 -2.68
CA MET A 35 20.08 3.85 -3.85
C MET A 35 19.24 3.51 -5.09
N VAL A 36 18.10 2.86 -4.91
CA VAL A 36 17.17 2.50 -6.03
C VAL A 36 16.34 3.71 -6.47
N GLY A 37 16.26 4.79 -5.67
CA GLY A 37 15.45 5.97 -5.99
C GLY A 37 13.94 5.77 -5.79
N SER A 38 13.50 4.76 -5.03
CA SER A 38 12.08 4.49 -4.76
C SER A 38 11.55 5.39 -3.65
N MET A 39 11.21 6.64 -4.00
CA MET A 39 10.84 7.67 -3.03
C MET A 39 9.58 7.34 -2.22
N THR A 40 8.55 6.75 -2.83
CA THR A 40 7.31 6.37 -2.13
C THR A 40 7.60 5.30 -1.07
N SER A 41 8.35 4.26 -1.45
CA SER A 41 8.71 3.17 -0.53
C SER A 41 9.62 3.68 0.59
N LEU A 42 10.58 4.54 0.27
CA LEU A 42 11.47 5.16 1.24
C LEU A 42 10.69 6.01 2.27
N SER A 43 9.79 6.87 1.79
CA SER A 43 8.94 7.69 2.65
C SER A 43 8.08 6.84 3.59
N MET A 44 7.50 5.75 3.09
CA MET A 44 6.66 4.86 3.91
C MET A 44 7.48 4.09 4.97
N ILE A 45 8.70 3.68 4.69
CA ILE A 45 9.56 3.03 5.66
C ILE A 45 10.02 4.02 6.75
N ILE A 46 10.39 5.24 6.36
CA ILE A 46 10.73 6.30 7.33
C ILE A 46 9.50 6.61 8.20
N LEU A 47 8.34 6.80 7.59
CA LEU A 47 7.09 7.09 8.31
C LEU A 47 6.74 5.96 9.28
N PHE A 48 6.86 4.70 8.87
CA PHE A 48 6.61 3.54 9.72
C PHE A 48 7.61 3.49 10.88
N THR A 49 8.90 3.70 10.62
CA THR A 49 9.93 3.70 11.65
C THR A 49 9.66 4.79 12.70
N LEU A 50 9.36 6.00 12.27
CA LEU A 50 8.98 7.10 13.16
C LEU A 50 7.71 6.79 13.96
N TYR A 51 6.71 6.19 13.30
CA TYR A 51 5.45 5.79 13.95
C TYR A 51 5.70 4.80 15.09
N THR A 52 6.62 3.84 14.94
CA THR A 52 6.91 2.87 16.00
C THR A 52 7.50 3.52 17.25
N LEU A 53 8.20 4.65 17.10
CA LEU A 53 8.83 5.40 18.21
C LEU A 53 7.83 6.27 18.99
N ILE A 54 6.61 6.49 18.49
CA ILE A 54 5.61 7.32 19.18
C ILE A 54 5.09 6.58 20.43
N PRO A 55 5.21 7.14 21.64
CA PRO A 55 4.73 6.49 22.87
C PRO A 55 3.21 6.69 23.08
N PHE A 56 2.62 7.71 22.46
CA PHE A 56 1.24 8.15 22.73
C PHE A 56 0.21 7.35 21.92
N ALA A 57 -0.57 6.50 22.59
CA ALA A 57 -1.56 5.63 21.96
C ALA A 57 -2.64 6.39 21.18
N LYS A 58 -3.07 7.57 21.65
CA LYS A 58 -4.05 8.44 20.97
C LYS A 58 -3.47 9.02 19.68
N LEU A 59 -2.22 9.47 19.71
CA LEU A 59 -1.53 10.00 18.53
C LEU A 59 -1.34 8.91 17.47
N LYS A 60 -0.90 7.72 17.88
CA LYS A 60 -0.82 6.55 16.97
C LYS A 60 -2.16 6.25 16.30
N LYS A 61 -3.26 6.24 17.06
CA LYS A 61 -4.59 6.00 16.49
C LYS A 61 -4.95 7.08 15.46
N ASN A 62 -4.71 8.34 15.77
CA ASN A 62 -5.05 9.45 14.87
C ASN A 62 -4.24 9.37 13.58
N ILE A 63 -2.92 9.14 13.65
CA ILE A 63 -2.04 8.97 12.49
C ILE A 63 -2.55 7.80 11.63
N LEU A 64 -2.86 6.65 12.23
CA LEU A 64 -3.38 5.48 11.50
C LEU A 64 -4.66 5.83 10.73
N ILE A 65 -5.63 6.47 11.38
CA ILE A 65 -6.91 6.84 10.74
C ILE A 65 -6.66 7.86 9.62
N THR A 66 -5.87 8.92 9.89
CA THR A 66 -5.57 9.96 8.90
C THR A 66 -4.85 9.37 7.68
N THR A 67 -3.86 8.50 7.89
CA THR A 67 -3.13 7.86 6.81
C THR A 67 -4.03 6.95 5.98
N PHE A 68 -4.96 6.23 6.61
CA PHE A 68 -5.96 5.42 5.89
C PHE A 68 -6.94 6.28 5.08
N ILE A 69 -7.40 7.41 5.63
CA ILE A 69 -8.24 8.35 4.89
C ILE A 69 -7.50 8.92 3.68
N ILE A 70 -6.24 9.31 3.83
CA ILE A 70 -5.40 9.80 2.73
C ILE A 70 -5.28 8.71 1.64
N PHE A 71 -5.06 7.44 2.01
CA PHE A 71 -5.03 6.33 1.06
C PHE A 71 -6.32 6.25 0.23
N ILE A 72 -7.47 6.30 0.88
CA ILE A 72 -8.78 6.23 0.20
C ILE A 72 -8.98 7.45 -0.70
N LEU A 73 -8.75 8.65 -0.19
CA LEU A 73 -8.89 9.89 -0.97
C LEU A 73 -7.98 9.89 -2.20
N PHE A 74 -6.73 9.45 -2.04
CA PHE A 74 -5.79 9.37 -3.17
C PHE A 74 -6.27 8.38 -4.23
N GLN A 75 -6.73 7.20 -3.84
CA GLN A 75 -7.25 6.21 -4.79
C GLN A 75 -8.44 6.76 -5.59
N PHE A 76 -9.40 7.42 -4.91
CA PHE A 76 -10.63 7.90 -5.56
C PHE A 76 -10.41 9.18 -6.36
N PHE A 77 -9.70 10.16 -5.81
CA PHE A 77 -9.57 11.47 -6.44
C PHE A 77 -8.37 11.62 -7.37
N VAL A 78 -7.35 10.79 -7.20
CA VAL A 78 -6.14 10.84 -8.02
C VAL A 78 -6.11 9.68 -9.01
N VAL A 79 -6.08 8.44 -8.54
CA VAL A 79 -5.91 7.28 -9.41
C VAL A 79 -7.11 7.08 -10.33
N PHE A 80 -8.33 7.13 -9.82
CA PHE A 80 -9.55 6.96 -10.63
C PHE A 80 -9.90 8.18 -11.49
N ASN A 81 -9.23 9.31 -11.29
CA ASN A 81 -9.33 10.45 -12.19
C ASN A 81 -8.36 10.35 -13.38
N GLY A 82 -7.28 9.59 -13.25
CA GLY A 82 -6.29 9.39 -14.30
C GLY A 82 -5.74 10.74 -14.81
N ARG A 83 -5.84 10.98 -16.13
CA ARG A 83 -5.42 12.23 -16.76
C ARG A 83 -6.34 13.44 -16.51
N GLY A 84 -7.53 13.22 -15.92
CA GLY A 84 -8.41 14.33 -15.55
C GLY A 84 -7.79 15.33 -14.58
N LEU A 85 -6.76 14.92 -13.83
CA LEU A 85 -5.98 15.80 -12.96
C LEU A 85 -5.29 16.93 -13.71
N GLU A 86 -4.85 16.71 -14.96
CA GLU A 86 -4.15 17.70 -15.78
C GLU A 86 -5.05 18.92 -16.09
N ASN A 87 -6.37 18.74 -16.05
CA ASN A 87 -7.38 19.77 -16.31
C ASN A 87 -7.90 20.43 -15.03
N ASN A 88 -7.37 20.09 -13.86
CA ASN A 88 -7.80 20.63 -12.57
C ASN A 88 -6.78 21.63 -12.03
N ASP A 89 -7.12 22.92 -12.06
CA ASP A 89 -6.22 24.01 -11.64
C ASP A 89 -5.79 23.89 -10.18
N LEU A 90 -6.66 23.41 -9.26
CA LEU A 90 -6.31 23.20 -7.87
C LEU A 90 -5.31 22.03 -7.72
N ALA A 91 -5.49 20.95 -8.47
CA ALA A 91 -4.55 19.83 -8.45
C ALA A 91 -3.19 20.24 -9.01
N ARG A 92 -3.18 21.06 -10.09
CA ARG A 92 -1.97 21.63 -10.67
C ARG A 92 -1.24 22.48 -9.64
N TYR A 93 -1.91 23.45 -9.04
CA TYR A 93 -1.33 24.31 -8.01
C TYR A 93 -0.72 23.50 -6.85
N LEU A 94 -1.47 22.52 -6.31
CA LEU A 94 -0.99 21.73 -5.17
C LEU A 94 0.20 20.82 -5.54
N VAL A 95 0.20 20.22 -6.72
CA VAL A 95 1.23 19.26 -7.11
C VAL A 95 2.47 19.97 -7.71
N GLU A 96 2.29 20.93 -8.59
CA GLU A 96 3.40 21.59 -9.27
C GLU A 96 3.99 22.75 -8.44
N ASP A 97 3.14 23.63 -7.89
CA ASP A 97 3.60 24.83 -7.20
C ASP A 97 3.96 24.58 -5.73
N VAL A 98 3.20 23.71 -5.03
CA VAL A 98 3.43 23.45 -3.60
C VAL A 98 4.34 22.24 -3.38
N LEU A 99 4.09 21.12 -4.06
CA LEU A 99 4.88 19.90 -3.90
C LEU A 99 6.09 19.81 -4.84
N HIS A 100 6.20 20.71 -5.82
CA HIS A 100 7.25 20.72 -6.86
C HIS A 100 7.40 19.34 -7.53
N LYS A 101 6.25 18.70 -7.84
CA LYS A 101 6.19 17.39 -8.50
C LYS A 101 5.46 17.52 -9.84
N ASP A 102 5.78 16.61 -10.75
CA ASP A 102 5.07 16.46 -12.01
C ASP A 102 3.68 15.82 -11.76
N LEU A 103 2.64 16.42 -12.31
CA LEU A 103 1.25 15.90 -12.28
C LEU A 103 1.09 14.52 -12.90
N THR A 104 2.02 14.10 -13.77
CA THR A 104 1.97 12.77 -14.37
C THR A 104 2.39 11.66 -13.41
N PHE A 105 2.88 12.01 -12.19
CA PHE A 105 3.44 11.03 -11.24
C PHE A 105 4.42 10.07 -11.94
N THR A 106 5.35 10.61 -12.72
CA THR A 106 6.30 9.83 -13.52
C THR A 106 5.58 8.97 -14.56
N HIS A 107 4.67 9.57 -15.33
CA HIS A 107 3.85 8.96 -16.37
C HIS A 107 2.81 7.94 -15.88
N ARG A 108 2.59 7.79 -14.59
CA ARG A 108 1.60 6.84 -14.05
C ARG A 108 0.16 7.21 -14.37
N THR A 109 -0.16 8.50 -14.44
CA THR A 109 -1.51 8.95 -14.84
C THR A 109 -1.93 8.43 -16.21
N TYR A 110 -0.99 8.31 -17.16
CA TYR A 110 -1.26 7.72 -18.49
C TYR A 110 -1.60 6.22 -18.37
N LEU A 111 -0.90 5.49 -17.51
CA LEU A 111 -1.16 4.06 -17.28
C LEU A 111 -2.47 3.86 -16.55
N TRP A 112 -2.80 4.70 -15.57
CA TRP A 112 -4.10 4.67 -14.89
C TRP A 112 -5.25 4.96 -15.85
N ASP A 113 -5.12 6.00 -16.69
CA ASP A 113 -6.10 6.34 -17.71
C ASP A 113 -6.31 5.21 -18.73
N ALA A 114 -5.24 4.57 -19.19
CA ALA A 114 -5.33 3.40 -20.06
C ALA A 114 -6.05 2.23 -19.37
N ALA A 115 -5.71 1.91 -18.11
CA ALA A 115 -6.39 0.89 -17.34
C ALA A 115 -7.89 1.17 -17.18
N LEU A 116 -8.24 2.42 -16.82
CA LEU A 116 -9.62 2.86 -16.62
C LEU A 116 -10.45 2.76 -17.92
N LYS A 117 -9.84 2.89 -19.11
CA LYS A 117 -10.51 2.68 -20.40
C LYS A 117 -10.67 1.21 -20.76
N ILE A 118 -9.82 0.33 -20.24
CA ILE A 118 -9.84 -1.11 -20.52
C ILE A 118 -10.79 -1.85 -19.57
N ILE A 119 -10.77 -1.53 -18.26
CA ILE A 119 -11.58 -2.18 -17.23
C ILE A 119 -13.07 -2.29 -17.62
N PRO A 120 -13.75 -1.25 -18.15
CA PRO A 120 -15.16 -1.33 -18.52
C PRO A 120 -15.49 -2.34 -19.62
N LYS A 121 -14.51 -2.82 -20.39
CA LYS A 121 -14.70 -3.82 -21.43
C LYS A 121 -14.85 -5.25 -20.87
N SER A 122 -14.34 -5.52 -19.66
CA SER A 122 -14.53 -6.78 -18.93
C SER A 122 -14.62 -6.51 -17.42
N PRO A 123 -15.68 -5.82 -16.93
CA PRO A 123 -15.72 -5.30 -15.56
C PRO A 123 -15.94 -6.38 -14.51
N ILE A 124 -16.56 -7.50 -14.85
CA ILE A 124 -16.94 -8.56 -13.91
C ILE A 124 -15.80 -9.55 -13.70
N TRP A 125 -15.24 -10.07 -14.78
CA TRP A 125 -14.25 -11.16 -14.77
C TRP A 125 -12.81 -10.70 -14.97
N GLY A 126 -12.60 -9.48 -15.50
CA GLY A 126 -11.29 -9.02 -15.93
C GLY A 126 -10.77 -9.80 -17.15
N TYR A 127 -9.44 -9.90 -17.27
CA TYR A 127 -8.76 -10.50 -18.41
C TYR A 127 -7.91 -11.72 -18.02
N GLY A 128 -8.02 -12.22 -16.79
CA GLY A 128 -7.15 -13.26 -16.26
C GLY A 128 -5.83 -12.69 -15.72
N LEU A 129 -4.89 -13.57 -15.36
CA LEU A 129 -3.55 -13.16 -14.97
C LEU A 129 -2.82 -12.64 -16.20
N VAL A 130 -2.79 -11.31 -16.36
CA VAL A 130 -2.10 -10.65 -17.46
C VAL A 130 -0.68 -10.24 -17.04
N GLU A 131 0.25 -10.33 -17.99
CA GLU A 131 1.67 -10.03 -17.79
C GLU A 131 2.15 -8.91 -18.73
N GLY A 132 3.43 -8.56 -18.65
CA GLY A 132 4.02 -7.41 -19.31
C GLY A 132 3.71 -7.29 -20.81
N GLU A 133 3.72 -8.39 -21.59
CA GLU A 133 3.39 -8.35 -23.02
C GLU A 133 1.94 -7.96 -23.28
N TRP A 134 1.00 -8.42 -22.44
CA TRP A 134 -0.38 -8.00 -22.54
C TRP A 134 -0.54 -6.50 -22.27
N TYR A 135 0.15 -5.98 -21.25
CA TYR A 135 0.13 -4.55 -20.94
C TYR A 135 0.72 -3.71 -22.07
N LYS A 136 1.82 -4.16 -22.68
CA LYS A 136 2.43 -3.49 -23.85
C LYS A 136 1.47 -3.42 -25.02
N ALA A 137 0.72 -4.47 -25.28
CA ALA A 137 -0.22 -4.54 -26.40
C ALA A 137 -1.48 -3.67 -26.19
N HIS A 138 -1.93 -3.50 -24.93
CA HIS A 138 -3.23 -2.89 -24.65
C HIS A 138 -3.16 -1.51 -23.98
N MET A 139 -2.04 -1.14 -23.34
CA MET A 139 -1.89 0.13 -22.63
C MET A 139 -0.84 1.04 -23.28
N SER A 140 0.41 0.62 -23.35
CA SER A 140 1.53 1.38 -23.92
C SER A 140 2.68 0.43 -24.21
N SER A 141 3.44 0.68 -25.29
CA SER A 141 4.58 -0.16 -25.71
C SER A 141 5.65 -0.38 -24.64
N ILE A 142 5.70 0.46 -23.63
CA ILE A 142 6.63 0.37 -22.49
C ILE A 142 5.94 -0.07 -21.19
N ALA A 143 4.61 -0.31 -21.20
CA ALA A 143 3.88 -0.65 -19.99
C ALA A 143 4.24 -2.04 -19.49
N MET A 144 4.59 -2.14 -18.21
CA MET A 144 4.76 -3.41 -17.50
C MET A 144 3.58 -3.71 -16.56
N GLY A 145 2.64 -2.77 -16.45
CA GLY A 145 1.43 -2.85 -15.64
C GLY A 145 0.82 -1.49 -15.36
N PRO A 146 -0.32 -1.43 -14.64
CA PRO A 146 -0.98 -0.19 -14.30
C PRO A 146 -0.31 0.60 -13.16
N HIS A 147 0.77 0.09 -12.57
CA HIS A 147 1.45 0.69 -11.39
C HIS A 147 0.48 1.14 -10.29
N ASN A 148 -0.59 0.37 -10.09
CA ASN A 148 -1.55 0.51 -9.00
C ASN A 148 -2.21 -0.85 -8.75
N PHE A 149 -2.19 -1.31 -7.51
CA PHE A 149 -2.66 -2.64 -7.16
C PHE A 149 -4.16 -2.82 -7.41
N ILE A 150 -5.00 -1.82 -7.09
CA ILE A 150 -6.46 -1.92 -7.27
C ILE A 150 -6.82 -2.00 -8.76
N LEU A 151 -6.16 -1.21 -9.61
CA LEU A 151 -6.33 -1.31 -11.06
C LEU A 151 -5.85 -2.67 -11.60
N ALA A 152 -4.74 -3.21 -11.06
CA ALA A 152 -4.27 -4.53 -11.42
C ALA A 152 -5.28 -5.63 -11.02
N VAL A 153 -5.87 -5.54 -9.83
CA VAL A 153 -6.94 -6.45 -9.38
C VAL A 153 -8.14 -6.40 -10.32
N LEU A 154 -8.57 -5.18 -10.70
CA LEU A 154 -9.70 -5.00 -11.62
C LEU A 154 -9.39 -5.50 -13.04
N LEU A 155 -8.19 -5.31 -13.54
CA LEU A 155 -7.77 -5.84 -14.85
C LEU A 155 -7.69 -7.37 -14.83
N ASN A 156 -7.14 -7.96 -13.76
CA ASN A 156 -6.95 -9.40 -13.70
C ASN A 156 -8.25 -10.18 -13.47
N GLY A 157 -9.07 -9.78 -12.49
CA GLY A 157 -10.23 -10.56 -12.09
C GLY A 157 -11.52 -9.73 -11.91
N GLY A 158 -11.53 -8.50 -12.40
CA GLY A 158 -12.69 -7.63 -12.36
C GLY A 158 -13.19 -7.34 -10.93
N ILE A 159 -14.45 -7.00 -10.85
CA ILE A 159 -15.10 -6.71 -9.56
C ILE A 159 -15.18 -7.95 -8.66
N ILE A 160 -15.22 -9.15 -9.22
CA ILE A 160 -15.26 -10.40 -8.46
C ILE A 160 -14.01 -10.54 -7.62
N LEU A 161 -12.82 -10.38 -8.23
CA LEU A 161 -11.55 -10.47 -7.50
C LEU A 161 -11.42 -9.36 -6.45
N LEU A 162 -11.89 -8.15 -6.77
CA LEU A 162 -11.90 -7.03 -5.82
C LEU A 162 -12.80 -7.33 -4.62
N ILE A 163 -13.98 -7.93 -4.83
CA ILE A 163 -14.89 -8.35 -3.76
C ILE A 163 -14.22 -9.41 -2.88
N PHE A 164 -13.61 -10.45 -3.45
CA PHE A 164 -12.90 -11.46 -2.67
C PHE A 164 -11.76 -10.86 -1.85
N TYR A 165 -10.97 -9.98 -2.44
CA TYR A 165 -9.90 -9.29 -1.72
C TYR A 165 -10.47 -8.43 -0.58
N SER A 166 -11.56 -7.71 -0.81
CA SER A 166 -12.24 -6.90 0.20
C SER A 166 -12.82 -7.74 1.35
N ILE A 167 -13.35 -8.93 1.05
CA ILE A 167 -13.81 -9.88 2.06
C ILE A 167 -12.64 -10.35 2.95
N ILE A 168 -11.50 -10.70 2.36
CA ILE A 168 -10.30 -11.09 3.10
C ILE A 168 -9.82 -9.93 4.00
N CYS A 169 -9.80 -8.71 3.48
CA CYS A 169 -9.49 -7.52 4.28
C CYS A 169 -10.46 -7.35 5.45
N GLY A 170 -11.77 -7.49 5.20
CA GLY A 170 -12.82 -7.40 6.22
C GLY A 170 -12.65 -8.43 7.34
N TYR A 171 -12.41 -9.70 7.01
CA TYR A 171 -12.15 -10.75 7.99
C TYR A 171 -10.88 -10.45 8.81
N SER A 172 -9.80 -10.03 8.17
CA SER A 172 -8.55 -9.71 8.84
C SER A 172 -8.69 -8.53 9.81
N ILE A 173 -9.39 -7.47 9.39
CA ILE A 173 -9.69 -6.30 10.24
C ILE A 173 -10.59 -6.69 11.40
N ASN A 174 -11.63 -7.48 11.16
CA ASN A 174 -12.54 -7.93 12.22
C ASN A 174 -11.83 -8.80 13.28
N SER A 175 -10.90 -9.67 12.85
CA SER A 175 -10.11 -10.49 13.75
C SER A 175 -9.16 -9.70 14.65
N ILE A 176 -8.50 -8.64 14.10
CA ILE A 176 -7.56 -7.83 14.88
C ILE A 176 -8.26 -6.71 15.67
N ARG A 177 -9.50 -6.35 15.33
CA ARG A 177 -10.27 -5.26 15.96
C ARG A 177 -10.33 -5.28 17.49
N PRO A 178 -10.51 -6.44 18.18
CA PRO A 178 -10.52 -6.50 19.64
C PRO A 178 -9.20 -6.01 20.27
N TYR A 179 -8.12 -6.04 19.50
CA TYR A 179 -6.76 -5.69 19.93
C TYR A 179 -6.33 -4.25 19.54
N PHE A 180 -7.24 -3.39 19.12
CA PHE A 180 -6.92 -2.00 18.74
C PHE A 180 -6.34 -1.14 19.87
N LYS A 181 -6.40 -1.60 21.10
CA LYS A 181 -5.73 -0.95 22.25
C LYS A 181 -4.23 -1.30 22.29
N ASP A 182 -3.84 -2.44 21.76
CA ASP A 182 -2.47 -2.94 21.79
C ASP A 182 -1.57 -2.13 20.82
N THR A 183 -0.39 -1.79 21.27
CA THR A 183 0.60 -1.07 20.46
C THR A 183 1.07 -1.93 19.28
N GLU A 184 1.29 -3.21 19.51
CA GLU A 184 1.71 -4.18 18.51
C GLU A 184 0.68 -4.33 17.39
N ALA A 185 -0.61 -4.45 17.75
CA ALA A 185 -1.69 -4.50 16.76
C ALA A 185 -1.72 -3.23 15.90
N LYS A 186 -1.58 -2.04 16.52
CA LYS A 186 -1.52 -0.77 15.79
C LYS A 186 -0.30 -0.71 14.85
N ASN A 187 0.86 -1.19 15.27
CA ASN A 187 2.05 -1.22 14.44
C ASN A 187 1.85 -2.13 13.23
N LEU A 188 1.24 -3.31 13.41
CA LEU A 188 0.94 -4.24 12.31
C LEU A 188 -0.08 -3.63 11.32
N ILE A 189 -1.16 -3.03 11.82
CA ILE A 189 -2.14 -2.36 10.97
C ILE A 189 -1.48 -1.21 10.20
N PHE A 190 -0.64 -0.42 10.85
CA PHE A 190 0.01 0.71 10.22
C PHE A 190 1.02 0.25 9.14
N SER A 191 1.78 -0.83 9.38
CA SER A 191 2.66 -1.40 8.33
C SER A 191 1.86 -1.87 7.11
N THR A 192 0.66 -2.40 7.33
CA THR A 192 -0.25 -2.82 6.25
C THR A 192 -0.77 -1.60 5.46
N ILE A 193 -1.15 -0.51 6.14
CA ILE A 193 -1.56 0.72 5.47
C ILE A 193 -0.41 1.34 4.68
N CYS A 194 0.80 1.36 5.24
CA CYS A 194 1.99 1.81 4.50
C CYS A 194 2.23 0.98 3.24
N LEU A 195 2.07 -0.35 3.31
CA LEU A 195 2.15 -1.22 2.13
C LEU A 195 1.07 -0.87 1.10
N TRP A 196 -0.16 -0.59 1.53
CA TRP A 196 -1.24 -0.18 0.62
C TRP A 196 -0.96 1.17 -0.04
N ILE A 197 -0.36 2.13 0.69
CA ILE A 197 0.08 3.40 0.09
C ILE A 197 1.18 3.17 -0.96
N MET A 198 2.14 2.30 -0.68
CA MET A 198 3.14 1.91 -1.68
C MET A 198 2.47 1.28 -2.91
N ALA A 199 1.44 0.49 -2.71
CA ALA A 199 0.66 -0.18 -3.76
C ALA A 199 -0.26 0.78 -4.57
N LEU A 200 -0.42 2.05 -4.18
CA LEU A 200 -1.01 3.09 -5.02
C LEU A 200 -0.12 3.44 -6.22
N MET A 201 1.20 3.30 -6.05
CA MET A 201 2.20 3.70 -7.03
C MET A 201 2.89 2.51 -7.70
N GLU A 202 2.70 1.28 -7.19
CA GLU A 202 3.36 0.08 -7.70
C GLU A 202 2.41 -1.12 -7.68
N MET A 203 2.71 -2.10 -8.53
CA MET A 203 2.08 -3.42 -8.46
C MET A 203 2.93 -4.33 -7.58
N TYR A 204 2.29 -4.93 -6.59
CA TYR A 204 2.90 -5.98 -5.78
C TYR A 204 2.25 -7.33 -6.08
N PRO A 205 3.00 -8.45 -6.01
CA PRO A 205 2.42 -9.79 -6.03
C PRO A 205 1.32 -9.96 -5.00
N TYR A 206 0.25 -10.67 -5.34
CA TYR A 206 -0.88 -10.90 -4.42
C TYR A 206 -0.44 -11.52 -3.09
N THR A 207 0.55 -12.40 -3.11
CA THR A 207 1.13 -13.01 -1.91
C THR A 207 1.68 -11.97 -0.93
N ILE A 208 2.35 -10.93 -1.43
CA ILE A 208 2.88 -9.84 -0.58
C ILE A 208 1.74 -9.03 0.03
N MET A 209 0.68 -8.79 -0.73
CA MET A 209 -0.48 -8.02 -0.25
C MET A 209 -1.35 -8.81 0.74
N LEU A 210 -1.42 -10.15 0.59
CA LEU A 210 -2.19 -11.03 1.48
C LEU A 210 -1.44 -11.38 2.77
N TYR A 211 -0.13 -11.39 2.76
CA TYR A 211 0.68 -11.80 3.91
C TYR A 211 0.37 -11.01 5.21
N PRO A 212 0.37 -9.67 5.24
CA PRO A 212 0.02 -8.93 6.45
C PRO A 212 -1.43 -9.16 6.87
N LEU A 213 -2.34 -9.39 5.94
CA LEU A 213 -3.74 -9.71 6.24
C LEU A 213 -3.85 -11.06 6.95
N ALA A 214 -3.06 -12.06 6.52
CA ALA A 214 -3.00 -13.36 7.18
C ALA A 214 -2.45 -13.25 8.62
N ILE A 215 -1.45 -12.41 8.86
CA ILE A 215 -0.93 -12.15 10.20
C ILE A 215 -2.00 -11.46 11.06
N MET A 216 -2.69 -10.44 10.52
CA MET A 216 -3.78 -9.76 11.22
C MET A 216 -4.92 -10.72 11.57
N TYR A 217 -5.29 -11.61 10.67
CA TYR A 217 -6.31 -12.65 10.91
C TYR A 217 -5.92 -13.59 12.04
N ASN A 218 -4.65 -13.99 12.11
CA ASN A 218 -4.12 -14.89 13.13
C ASN A 218 -3.60 -14.19 14.39
N TYR A 219 -3.82 -12.88 14.55
CA TYR A 219 -3.24 -12.10 15.64
C TYR A 219 -3.62 -12.64 17.03
N GLN A 220 -4.83 -13.14 17.20
CA GLN A 220 -5.28 -13.79 18.44
C GLN A 220 -4.40 -14.97 18.83
N ASN A 221 -4.11 -15.86 17.88
CA ASN A 221 -3.27 -17.04 18.10
C ASN A 221 -1.81 -16.67 18.42
N ILE A 222 -1.33 -15.61 17.80
CA ILE A 222 0.01 -15.05 18.07
C ILE A 222 0.05 -14.54 19.51
N LYS A 223 -0.97 -13.81 19.95
CA LYS A 223 -1.05 -13.23 21.28
C LYS A 223 -1.27 -14.28 22.37
N ALA A 224 -2.04 -15.34 22.11
CA ALA A 224 -2.29 -16.42 23.08
C ALA A 224 -1.02 -17.24 23.40
N LYS A 225 0.00 -17.21 22.53
CA LYS A 225 1.30 -17.85 22.73
C LYS A 225 2.31 -16.94 23.45
N GLN A 226 1.91 -15.71 23.78
CA GLN A 226 2.67 -14.70 24.53
C GLN A 226 2.45 -14.81 26.03
#